data_c70d7cd74aacf39ba64c902ad3579be3
#
_entry.id   c70d7cd74aacf39ba64c902ad3579be3
#
_cell.length_a   1.000
_cell.length_b   1.000
_cell.length_c   1.000
_cell.angle_alpha   90.00
_cell.angle_beta   90.00
_cell.angle_gamma   90.00
#
_symmetry.space_group_name_H-M   'P 1'
#
loop_
_entity.id
_entity.type
_entity.pdbx_description
1 polymer ?
#
loop_
_entity_poly.entity_id
_entity_poly.type
_entity_poly.pdbx_seq_one_letter_code
_entity_poly.pdbx_strand_id
1 'polypeptide(L)'
;MGGEKICVIGNGLAGACVSYHLIKAGAKVTVYDNRFNHSSFIAAGLITPLVFRRINKSCRVDDFIDYLVPFYRSFEFSDQEVLRNIPLRRMFASEQERGYWLERQDNPEYSAYMFSINSKDENYHHAINNFGSGRVRNCYAVNAEPFFTKINTFIRERGTIIEEPFAYEELVDNKYKGETFDAFVFCEGYMNYLNPFFKDIPVGRTKGEILTIKAKSIPDGHSLNRKCFMLPLGDQKFKIGSTYSWNDPNPQPSEVGKQEIIEKFSYISDEKIEVLSHVAGIRPTTMDRRPIVGKHPKNGHLYLFNGLGTKGYMSAPLLAKEFVEHLLDGTSLHEDVLIERYLVK
;
A
#
# COMPACT_ATOMS: atom_id res chain seq x y z
N MET A 1 -10.57 34.21 2.48
CA MET A 1 -9.39 33.98 1.63
C MET A 1 -9.68 32.73 0.83
N GLY A 2 -9.52 32.74 -0.50
CA GLY A 2 -9.70 31.54 -1.32
C GLY A 2 -8.57 30.56 -0.98
N GLY A 3 -8.88 29.29 -0.68
CA GLY A 3 -7.85 28.28 -0.42
C GLY A 3 -6.92 28.10 -1.62
N GLU A 4 -5.68 27.61 -1.33
CA GLU A 4 -4.67 27.34 -2.35
C GLU A 4 -5.22 26.46 -3.44
N LYS A 5 -4.78 26.70 -4.68
CA LYS A 5 -5.16 25.91 -5.84
C LYS A 5 -4.07 24.87 -6.15
N ILE A 6 -4.35 23.63 -5.92
CA ILE A 6 -3.36 22.54 -6.00
C ILE A 6 -3.73 21.57 -7.12
N CYS A 7 -2.75 21.27 -7.97
CA CYS A 7 -2.83 20.22 -8.98
C CYS A 7 -2.20 18.92 -8.47
N VAL A 8 -2.95 17.83 -8.44
CA VAL A 8 -2.46 16.49 -8.08
C VAL A 8 -2.36 15.63 -9.32
N ILE A 9 -1.22 15.01 -9.58
CA ILE A 9 -0.97 14.17 -10.75
C ILE A 9 -0.90 12.71 -10.32
N GLY A 10 -1.88 11.92 -10.78
CA GLY A 10 -2.12 10.54 -10.40
C GLY A 10 -3.17 10.41 -9.30
N ASN A 11 -4.16 9.51 -9.49
CA ASN A 11 -5.26 9.23 -8.57
C ASN A 11 -5.23 7.77 -8.07
N GLY A 12 -4.03 7.21 -7.92
CA GLY A 12 -3.81 6.01 -7.13
C GLY A 12 -3.96 6.29 -5.64
N LEU A 13 -3.54 5.36 -4.80
CA LEU A 13 -3.67 5.50 -3.34
C LEU A 13 -3.00 6.77 -2.79
N ALA A 14 -1.82 7.13 -3.31
CA ALA A 14 -1.09 8.33 -2.96
C ALA A 14 -1.92 9.59 -3.25
N GLY A 15 -2.29 9.78 -4.52
CA GLY A 15 -3.01 10.98 -4.95
C GLY A 15 -4.41 11.09 -4.35
N ALA A 16 -5.12 9.99 -4.21
CA ALA A 16 -6.44 9.99 -3.57
C ALA A 16 -6.37 10.44 -2.10
N CYS A 17 -5.41 9.91 -1.31
CA CYS A 17 -5.21 10.32 0.09
C CYS A 17 -4.76 11.79 0.18
N VAL A 18 -3.82 12.22 -0.66
CA VAL A 18 -3.35 13.62 -0.71
C VAL A 18 -4.51 14.56 -1.07
N SER A 19 -5.27 14.26 -2.13
CA SER A 19 -6.42 15.07 -2.55
C SER A 19 -7.49 15.18 -1.46
N TYR A 20 -7.76 14.07 -0.77
CA TYR A 20 -8.70 14.07 0.36
C TYR A 20 -8.26 15.05 1.44
N HIS A 21 -7.00 14.99 1.87
CA HIS A 21 -6.49 15.86 2.95
C HIS A 21 -6.39 17.31 2.52
N LEU A 22 -5.98 17.61 1.28
CA LEU A 22 -5.98 18.96 0.72
C LEU A 22 -7.38 19.59 0.73
N ILE A 23 -8.39 18.86 0.26
CA ILE A 23 -9.78 19.31 0.27
C ILE A 23 -10.29 19.52 1.70
N LYS A 24 -9.96 18.62 2.63
CA LYS A 24 -10.32 18.77 4.06
C LYS A 24 -9.67 19.98 4.71
N ALA A 25 -8.48 20.39 4.24
CA ALA A 25 -7.80 21.61 4.66
C ALA A 25 -8.28 22.88 3.94
N GLY A 26 -9.26 22.77 3.01
CA GLY A 26 -9.85 23.92 2.32
C GLY A 26 -9.18 24.32 1.00
N ALA A 27 -8.21 23.52 0.51
CA ALA A 27 -7.60 23.75 -0.79
C ALA A 27 -8.55 23.42 -1.94
N LYS A 28 -8.39 24.13 -3.08
CA LYS A 28 -9.06 23.82 -4.34
C LYS A 28 -8.20 22.82 -5.10
N VAL A 29 -8.72 21.61 -5.30
CA VAL A 29 -7.96 20.49 -5.86
C VAL A 29 -8.43 20.13 -7.25
N THR A 30 -7.50 20.07 -8.21
CA THR A 30 -7.68 19.47 -9.52
C THR A 30 -6.76 18.26 -9.64
N VAL A 31 -7.33 17.09 -9.93
CA VAL A 31 -6.59 15.81 -10.08
C VAL A 31 -6.54 15.46 -11.56
N TYR A 32 -5.35 15.19 -12.10
CA TYR A 32 -5.15 14.60 -13.42
C TYR A 32 -4.77 13.12 -13.27
N ASP A 33 -5.46 12.24 -13.99
CA ASP A 33 -5.22 10.80 -13.93
C ASP A 33 -5.56 10.10 -15.24
N ASN A 34 -4.61 9.33 -15.77
CA ASN A 34 -4.81 8.58 -17.00
C ASN A 34 -5.47 7.21 -16.82
N ARG A 35 -5.81 6.83 -15.59
CA ARG A 35 -6.37 5.53 -15.20
C ARG A 35 -5.56 4.30 -15.64
N PHE A 36 -4.31 4.50 -16.03
CA PHE A 36 -3.48 3.40 -16.50
C PHE A 36 -2.85 2.64 -15.34
N ASN A 37 -3.14 1.33 -15.26
CA ASN A 37 -2.50 0.33 -14.40
C ASN A 37 -2.20 0.78 -12.95
N HIS A 38 -3.23 1.13 -12.22
CA HIS A 38 -3.09 1.49 -10.81
C HIS A 38 -2.79 0.25 -9.96
N SER A 39 -1.55 0.10 -9.53
CA SER A 39 -1.15 -0.97 -8.60
C SER A 39 -1.97 -0.99 -7.30
N SER A 40 -2.56 0.14 -6.93
CA SER A 40 -3.44 0.26 -5.78
C SER A 40 -4.70 -0.60 -5.88
N PHE A 41 -5.30 -0.72 -7.08
CA PHE A 41 -6.48 -1.57 -7.31
C PHE A 41 -6.12 -3.07 -7.38
N ILE A 42 -4.89 -3.36 -7.80
CA ILE A 42 -4.41 -4.73 -7.96
C ILE A 42 -3.97 -5.32 -6.62
N ALA A 43 -3.43 -4.48 -5.74
CA ALA A 43 -2.95 -4.89 -4.43
C ALA A 43 -4.05 -5.61 -3.61
N ALA A 44 -3.62 -6.57 -2.78
CA ALA A 44 -4.55 -7.30 -1.92
C ALA A 44 -5.19 -6.46 -0.82
N GLY A 45 -4.69 -5.24 -0.58
CA GLY A 45 -5.15 -4.38 0.50
C GLY A 45 -4.73 -4.85 1.91
N LEU A 46 -3.95 -5.93 2.01
CA LEU A 46 -3.56 -6.52 3.30
C LEU A 46 -2.60 -5.61 4.06
N ILE A 47 -2.98 -5.27 5.29
CA ILE A 47 -2.20 -4.49 6.24
C ILE A 47 -1.71 -5.41 7.35
N THR A 48 -0.38 -5.45 7.53
CA THR A 48 0.26 -6.26 8.57
C THR A 48 1.25 -5.42 9.36
N PRO A 49 1.18 -5.43 10.71
CA PRO A 49 2.07 -4.63 11.55
C PRO A 49 3.50 -5.15 11.58
N LEU A 50 3.71 -6.44 11.28
CA LEU A 50 4.99 -7.10 11.39
C LEU A 50 5.64 -7.37 10.04
N VAL A 51 6.97 -7.36 10.02
CA VAL A 51 7.83 -7.84 8.94
C VAL A 51 8.30 -9.25 9.32
N PHE A 52 7.73 -10.27 8.67
CA PHE A 52 7.84 -11.66 9.14
C PHE A 52 9.23 -12.28 9.07
N ARG A 53 10.11 -11.85 8.17
CA ARG A 53 11.45 -12.47 8.03
C ARG A 53 12.24 -12.51 9.33
N ARG A 54 12.07 -11.50 10.19
CA ARG A 54 12.73 -11.38 11.51
C ARG A 54 11.75 -11.04 12.63
N ILE A 55 10.46 -11.11 12.35
CA ILE A 55 9.37 -10.75 13.27
C ILE A 55 9.57 -9.34 13.88
N ASN A 56 9.93 -8.37 13.05
CA ASN A 56 10.12 -7.00 13.50
C ASN A 56 8.86 -6.16 13.24
N LYS A 57 8.64 -5.14 14.05
CA LYS A 57 7.63 -4.10 13.79
C LYS A 57 7.95 -3.38 12.48
N SER A 58 6.91 -3.01 11.75
CA SER A 58 7.05 -2.07 10.64
C SER A 58 7.42 -0.68 11.18
N CYS A 59 8.17 0.10 10.42
CA CYS A 59 8.48 1.47 10.78
C CYS A 59 7.18 2.25 11.06
N ARG A 60 7.15 3.00 12.16
CA ARG A 60 6.02 3.84 12.58
C ARG A 60 4.66 3.13 12.61
N VAL A 61 4.65 1.82 12.85
CA VAL A 61 3.42 1.02 12.76
C VAL A 61 2.36 1.47 13.76
N ASP A 62 2.76 1.93 14.93
CA ASP A 62 1.84 2.40 15.98
C ASP A 62 1.07 3.63 15.46
N ASP A 63 1.77 4.66 14.95
CA ASP A 63 1.18 5.86 14.38
C ASP A 63 0.27 5.54 13.19
N PHE A 64 0.74 4.64 12.31
CA PHE A 64 -0.03 4.28 11.11
C PHE A 64 -1.31 3.54 11.46
N ILE A 65 -1.28 2.57 12.38
CA ILE A 65 -2.47 1.79 12.76
C ILE A 65 -3.51 2.69 13.44
N ASP A 66 -3.08 3.55 14.35
CA ASP A 66 -3.96 4.47 15.07
C ASP A 66 -4.68 5.43 14.11
N TYR A 67 -4.00 5.87 13.05
CA TYR A 67 -4.58 6.78 12.07
C TYR A 67 -5.41 6.08 10.99
N LEU A 68 -4.91 4.97 10.42
CA LEU A 68 -5.56 4.34 9.27
C LEU A 68 -6.94 3.74 9.61
N VAL A 69 -7.12 3.24 10.84
CA VAL A 69 -8.39 2.59 11.21
C VAL A 69 -9.56 3.57 11.16
N PRO A 70 -9.56 4.71 11.87
CA PRO A 70 -10.62 5.70 11.73
C PRO A 70 -10.68 6.30 10.31
N PHE A 71 -9.54 6.46 9.62
CA PHE A 71 -9.52 6.98 8.26
C PHE A 71 -10.31 6.09 7.29
N TYR A 72 -9.99 4.81 7.17
CA TYR A 72 -10.70 3.92 6.24
C TYR A 72 -12.15 3.71 6.65
N ARG A 73 -12.45 3.62 7.94
CA ARG A 73 -13.82 3.49 8.43
C ARG A 73 -14.68 4.71 8.13
N SER A 74 -14.11 5.89 8.00
CA SER A 74 -14.87 7.09 7.61
C SER A 74 -15.46 7.02 6.20
N PHE A 75 -15.00 6.06 5.36
CA PHE A 75 -15.54 5.79 4.03
C PHE A 75 -16.55 4.63 4.01
N GLU A 76 -16.81 3.98 5.14
CA GLU A 76 -17.83 2.94 5.24
C GLU A 76 -19.23 3.56 5.24
N PHE A 77 -20.15 2.92 4.54
CA PHE A 77 -21.54 3.35 4.50
C PHE A 77 -22.45 2.16 4.25
N SER A 78 -23.50 2.03 5.07
CA SER A 78 -24.52 0.98 4.99
C SER A 78 -23.92 -0.44 4.97
N ASP A 79 -23.88 -1.08 3.81
CA ASP A 79 -23.52 -2.49 3.64
C ASP A 79 -22.15 -2.70 2.99
N GLN A 80 -21.34 -1.62 2.78
CA GLN A 80 -20.05 -1.71 2.13
C GLN A 80 -18.90 -1.49 3.11
N GLU A 81 -18.36 -2.60 3.61
CA GLU A 81 -17.18 -2.58 4.48
C GLU A 81 -15.92 -2.23 3.66
N VAL A 82 -15.25 -1.16 4.06
CA VAL A 82 -13.99 -0.71 3.46
C VAL A 82 -12.79 -1.34 4.16
N LEU A 83 -12.85 -1.44 5.49
CA LEU A 83 -11.75 -1.98 6.31
C LEU A 83 -12.20 -3.20 7.10
N ARG A 84 -11.82 -4.39 6.64
CA ARG A 84 -12.05 -5.64 7.38
C ARG A 84 -10.94 -5.90 8.38
N ASN A 85 -11.30 -6.25 9.62
CA ASN A 85 -10.33 -6.85 10.54
C ASN A 85 -10.08 -8.31 10.12
N ILE A 86 -8.85 -8.66 9.83
CA ILE A 86 -8.48 -9.98 9.32
C ILE A 86 -7.60 -10.68 10.36
N PRO A 87 -8.10 -11.71 11.07
CA PRO A 87 -7.24 -12.57 11.86
C PRO A 87 -6.14 -13.16 10.98
N LEU A 88 -4.87 -12.91 11.32
CA LEU A 88 -3.74 -13.41 10.54
C LEU A 88 -2.94 -14.42 11.36
N ARG A 89 -2.61 -15.53 10.73
CA ARG A 89 -1.72 -16.56 11.28
C ARG A 89 -0.45 -16.63 10.45
N ARG A 90 0.69 -16.40 11.11
CA ARG A 90 2.01 -16.64 10.54
C ARG A 90 2.40 -18.09 10.78
N MET A 91 2.50 -18.89 9.71
CA MET A 91 3.08 -20.23 9.73
C MET A 91 4.60 -20.07 9.67
N PHE A 92 5.33 -20.54 10.70
CA PHE A 92 6.78 -20.33 10.75
C PHE A 92 7.52 -21.09 9.65
N ALA A 93 8.49 -20.41 9.05
CA ALA A 93 9.28 -20.99 7.96
C ALA A 93 10.44 -21.86 8.48
N SER A 94 10.85 -21.68 9.74
CA SER A 94 11.96 -22.40 10.39
C SER A 94 11.88 -22.30 11.91
N GLU A 95 12.65 -23.12 12.63
CA GLU A 95 12.84 -23.00 14.08
C GLU A 95 13.46 -21.64 14.47
N GLN A 96 14.33 -21.07 13.63
CA GLN A 96 14.88 -19.75 13.88
C GLN A 96 13.79 -18.67 13.89
N GLU A 97 12.83 -18.73 12.96
CA GLU A 97 11.72 -17.77 12.92
C GLU A 97 10.79 -17.95 14.13
N ARG A 98 10.54 -19.20 14.53
CA ARG A 98 9.83 -19.52 15.79
C ARG A 98 10.57 -18.93 17.00
N GLY A 99 11.88 -19.07 17.04
CA GLY A 99 12.73 -18.48 18.08
C GLY A 99 12.58 -16.96 18.17
N TYR A 100 12.57 -16.25 17.03
CA TYR A 100 12.30 -14.81 17.02
C TYR A 100 10.91 -14.45 17.57
N TRP A 101 9.91 -15.29 17.31
CA TRP A 101 8.58 -15.06 17.85
C TRP A 101 8.57 -15.20 19.38
N LEU A 102 9.15 -16.29 19.90
CA LEU A 102 9.25 -16.53 21.35
C LEU A 102 10.00 -15.42 22.08
N GLU A 103 11.11 -14.93 21.50
CA GLU A 103 11.88 -13.82 22.05
C GLU A 103 11.06 -12.53 22.18
N ARG A 104 10.16 -12.27 21.20
CA ARG A 104 9.42 -11.01 21.11
C ARG A 104 8.06 -11.02 21.77
N GLN A 105 7.42 -12.18 21.91
CA GLN A 105 6.07 -12.27 22.45
C GLN A 105 5.94 -11.73 23.88
N ASP A 106 7.03 -11.76 24.65
CA ASP A 106 7.09 -11.28 26.03
C ASP A 106 7.58 -9.82 26.13
N ASN A 107 7.93 -9.21 24.98
CA ASN A 107 8.32 -7.80 24.94
C ASN A 107 7.05 -6.92 24.83
N PRO A 108 6.84 -5.97 25.78
CA PRO A 108 5.67 -5.09 25.79
C PRO A 108 5.46 -4.31 24.48
N GLU A 109 6.54 -3.95 23.77
CA GLU A 109 6.44 -3.25 22.48
C GLU A 109 5.75 -4.06 21.39
N TYR A 110 5.70 -5.38 21.52
CA TYR A 110 5.08 -6.28 20.55
C TYR A 110 3.71 -6.78 20.98
N SER A 111 3.31 -6.57 22.22
CA SER A 111 2.06 -7.09 22.79
C SER A 111 0.79 -6.64 22.02
N ALA A 112 0.84 -5.45 21.43
CA ALA A 112 -0.25 -4.93 20.59
C ALA A 112 -0.39 -5.70 19.25
N TYR A 113 0.67 -6.40 18.80
CA TYR A 113 0.76 -6.95 17.45
C TYR A 113 0.85 -8.47 17.38
N MET A 114 1.11 -9.13 18.48
CA MET A 114 1.24 -10.58 18.47
C MET A 114 0.65 -11.21 19.73
N PHE A 115 0.15 -12.44 19.57
CA PHE A 115 -0.27 -13.28 20.67
C PHE A 115 0.89 -14.17 21.10
N SER A 116 0.95 -14.51 22.38
CA SER A 116 1.83 -15.57 22.84
C SER A 116 1.41 -16.89 22.22
N ILE A 117 2.39 -17.73 21.86
CA ILE A 117 2.16 -19.06 21.30
C ILE A 117 1.61 -19.98 22.38
N ASN A 118 0.67 -20.81 22.02
CA ASN A 118 0.12 -21.88 22.86
C ASN A 118 0.01 -23.17 22.03
N SER A 119 -0.36 -24.30 22.67
CA SER A 119 -0.49 -25.59 22.01
C SER A 119 -1.44 -25.60 20.80
N LYS A 120 -2.50 -24.77 20.81
CA LYS A 120 -3.42 -24.63 19.68
C LYS A 120 -2.76 -23.96 18.48
N ASP A 121 -1.88 -22.99 18.71
CA ASP A 121 -1.15 -22.31 17.66
C ASP A 121 -0.08 -23.22 17.05
N GLU A 122 0.60 -23.99 17.87
CA GLU A 122 1.60 -24.97 17.43
C GLU A 122 0.99 -26.15 16.68
N ASN A 123 -0.23 -26.56 17.01
CA ASN A 123 -0.93 -27.70 16.43
C ASN A 123 -2.01 -27.28 15.41
N TYR A 124 -1.82 -26.19 14.69
CA TYR A 124 -2.78 -25.77 13.65
C TYR A 124 -2.76 -26.72 12.45
N HIS A 125 -3.82 -27.51 12.28
CA HIS A 125 -3.90 -28.63 11.32
C HIS A 125 -4.45 -28.25 9.93
N HIS A 126 -4.94 -27.01 9.75
CA HIS A 126 -5.52 -26.59 8.47
C HIS A 126 -4.50 -26.10 7.45
N ALA A 127 -3.23 -26.13 7.78
CA ALA A 127 -2.13 -25.78 6.90
C ALA A 127 -0.87 -26.55 7.29
N ILE A 128 0.12 -26.61 6.39
CA ILE A 128 1.44 -27.18 6.67
C ILE A 128 2.10 -26.39 7.79
N ASN A 129 2.32 -27.02 8.94
CA ASN A 129 2.69 -26.36 10.19
C ASN A 129 3.87 -27.05 10.90
N ASN A 130 4.95 -27.31 10.19
CA ASN A 130 6.09 -28.10 10.70
C ASN A 130 6.86 -27.42 11.85
N PHE A 131 6.79 -26.09 11.94
CA PHE A 131 7.53 -25.30 12.94
C PHE A 131 6.61 -24.49 13.87
N GLY A 132 5.32 -24.81 13.87
CA GLY A 132 4.33 -24.05 14.61
C GLY A 132 3.88 -22.78 13.88
N SER A 133 3.04 -22.02 14.53
CA SER A 133 2.48 -20.77 14.01
C SER A 133 2.22 -19.77 15.13
N GLY A 134 2.10 -18.50 14.77
CA GLY A 134 1.72 -17.43 15.69
C GLY A 134 0.60 -16.56 15.13
N ARG A 135 -0.30 -16.10 15.99
CA ARG A 135 -1.39 -15.20 15.60
C ARG A 135 -0.95 -13.75 15.73
N VAL A 136 -1.24 -12.96 14.68
CA VAL A 136 -0.91 -11.53 14.60
C VAL A 136 -2.17 -10.71 14.89
N ARG A 137 -2.03 -9.68 15.70
CA ARG A 137 -3.09 -8.70 16.03
C ARG A 137 -3.01 -7.52 15.05
N ASN A 138 -4.09 -6.73 15.02
CA ASN A 138 -4.14 -5.47 14.26
C ASN A 138 -3.78 -5.65 12.78
N CYS A 139 -4.27 -6.75 12.20
CA CYS A 139 -4.20 -7.00 10.76
C CYS A 139 -5.53 -6.64 10.13
N TYR A 140 -5.45 -5.97 9.00
CA TYR A 140 -6.62 -5.49 8.28
C TYR A 140 -6.49 -5.79 6.79
N ALA A 141 -7.61 -5.77 6.09
CA ALA A 141 -7.67 -5.74 4.64
C ALA A 141 -8.57 -4.61 4.17
N VAL A 142 -8.02 -3.73 3.33
CA VAL A 142 -8.78 -2.68 2.67
C VAL A 142 -9.41 -3.24 1.41
N ASN A 143 -10.72 -3.10 1.30
CA ASN A 143 -11.43 -3.37 0.06
C ASN A 143 -11.25 -2.15 -0.87
N ALA A 144 -10.40 -2.30 -1.88
CA ALA A 144 -9.99 -1.20 -2.74
C ALA A 144 -11.17 -0.59 -3.51
N GLU A 145 -12.07 -1.41 -4.05
CA GLU A 145 -13.18 -0.93 -4.89
C GLU A 145 -14.11 0.04 -4.15
N PRO A 146 -14.75 -0.33 -3.01
CA PRO A 146 -15.58 0.62 -2.26
C PRO A 146 -14.78 1.81 -1.73
N PHE A 147 -13.53 1.62 -1.29
CA PHE A 147 -12.70 2.73 -0.86
C PHE A 147 -12.51 3.78 -1.96
N PHE A 148 -12.04 3.35 -3.14
CA PHE A 148 -11.80 4.29 -4.24
C PHE A 148 -13.10 4.89 -4.79
N THR A 149 -14.19 4.15 -4.80
CA THR A 149 -15.50 4.69 -5.17
C THR A 149 -15.88 5.85 -4.25
N LYS A 150 -15.75 5.66 -2.94
CA LYS A 150 -16.15 6.68 -1.95
C LYS A 150 -15.21 7.89 -1.93
N ILE A 151 -13.90 7.67 -1.89
CA ILE A 151 -12.94 8.78 -1.87
C ILE A 151 -13.00 9.60 -3.17
N ASN A 152 -13.21 8.96 -4.34
CA ASN A 152 -13.38 9.66 -5.59
C ASN A 152 -14.70 10.44 -5.67
N THR A 153 -15.78 9.91 -5.10
CA THR A 153 -17.03 10.65 -4.94
C THR A 153 -16.80 11.92 -4.10
N PHE A 154 -16.14 11.78 -2.95
CA PHE A 154 -15.79 12.92 -2.11
C PHE A 154 -14.97 13.98 -2.85
N ILE A 155 -13.97 13.54 -3.64
CA ILE A 155 -13.11 14.45 -4.44
C ILE A 155 -13.93 15.15 -5.52
N ARG A 156 -14.79 14.43 -6.27
CA ARG A 156 -15.63 15.03 -7.35
C ARG A 156 -16.66 16.02 -6.84
N GLU A 157 -17.19 15.82 -5.64
CA GLU A 157 -18.16 16.75 -5.03
C GLU A 157 -17.54 18.08 -4.59
N ARG A 158 -16.22 18.12 -4.35
CA ARG A 158 -15.52 19.26 -3.71
C ARG A 158 -14.32 19.78 -4.47
N GLY A 159 -13.91 19.07 -5.51
CA GLY A 159 -12.79 19.37 -6.41
C GLY A 159 -13.09 18.84 -7.81
N THR A 160 -12.06 18.60 -8.59
CA THR A 160 -12.18 18.14 -9.99
C THR A 160 -11.27 16.95 -10.23
N ILE A 161 -11.77 15.89 -10.88
CA ILE A 161 -10.95 14.79 -11.42
C ILE A 161 -11.05 14.84 -12.94
N ILE A 162 -9.93 15.04 -13.61
CA ILE A 162 -9.78 15.06 -15.07
C ILE A 162 -9.11 13.75 -15.48
N GLU A 163 -9.83 12.95 -16.28
CA GLU A 163 -9.38 11.62 -16.70
C GLU A 163 -8.54 11.72 -17.98
N GLU A 164 -7.42 12.44 -17.88
CA GLU A 164 -6.47 12.66 -18.96
C GLU A 164 -5.02 12.50 -18.44
N PRO A 165 -4.07 12.09 -19.31
CA PRO A 165 -2.66 12.13 -18.96
C PRO A 165 -2.20 13.57 -18.73
N PHE A 166 -1.30 13.77 -17.78
CA PHE A 166 -0.67 15.06 -17.57
C PHE A 166 0.45 15.27 -18.60
N ALA A 167 0.38 16.37 -19.35
CA ALA A 167 1.35 16.74 -20.35
C ALA A 167 2.43 17.65 -19.71
N TYR A 168 3.59 17.08 -19.40
CA TYR A 168 4.65 17.82 -18.67
C TYR A 168 5.15 19.04 -19.42
N GLU A 169 5.13 19.01 -20.77
CA GLU A 169 5.55 20.08 -21.65
C GLU A 169 4.63 21.31 -21.60
N GLU A 170 3.40 21.13 -21.16
CA GLU A 170 2.44 22.23 -20.97
C GLU A 170 2.59 22.92 -19.60
N LEU A 171 3.40 22.36 -18.71
CA LEU A 171 3.70 22.99 -17.41
C LEU A 171 4.81 24.03 -17.57
N VAL A 172 4.44 25.28 -17.52
CA VAL A 172 5.38 26.44 -17.58
C VAL A 172 5.25 27.25 -16.30
N ASP A 173 6.35 27.34 -15.56
CA ASP A 173 6.39 27.94 -14.22
C ASP A 173 5.38 27.26 -13.27
N ASN A 174 4.30 27.96 -12.93
CA ASN A 174 3.19 27.45 -12.13
C ASN A 174 1.85 27.45 -12.90
N LYS A 175 1.90 27.42 -14.23
CA LYS A 175 0.71 27.40 -15.10
C LYS A 175 0.62 26.10 -15.88
N TYR A 176 -0.58 25.56 -15.93
CA TYR A 176 -0.92 24.36 -16.70
C TYR A 176 -2.27 24.53 -17.37
N LYS A 177 -2.34 24.31 -18.69
CA LYS A 177 -3.57 24.49 -19.52
C LYS A 177 -4.27 25.84 -19.27
N GLY A 178 -3.49 26.91 -19.12
CA GLY A 178 -4.01 28.27 -18.92
C GLY A 178 -4.43 28.60 -17.48
N GLU A 179 -4.37 27.65 -16.56
CA GLU A 179 -4.68 27.83 -15.16
C GLU A 179 -3.41 27.96 -14.31
N THR A 180 -3.44 28.84 -13.30
CA THR A 180 -2.36 29.00 -12.34
C THR A 180 -2.63 28.13 -11.10
N PHE A 181 -1.63 27.40 -10.65
CA PHE A 181 -1.66 26.58 -9.42
C PHE A 181 -0.56 27.03 -8.46
N ASP A 182 -0.86 26.98 -7.17
CA ASP A 182 0.11 27.28 -6.11
C ASP A 182 1.12 26.14 -5.94
N ALA A 183 0.67 24.89 -6.19
CA ALA A 183 1.55 23.73 -6.19
C ALA A 183 1.05 22.60 -7.11
N PHE A 184 2.01 21.76 -7.55
CA PHE A 184 1.82 20.52 -8.28
C PHE A 184 2.36 19.36 -7.46
N VAL A 185 1.52 18.37 -7.17
CA VAL A 185 1.90 17.20 -6.36
C VAL A 185 1.89 15.94 -7.23
N PHE A 186 3.08 15.41 -7.50
CA PHE A 186 3.26 14.23 -8.36
C PHE A 186 3.11 12.94 -7.54
N CYS A 187 2.01 12.21 -7.79
CA CYS A 187 1.61 10.96 -7.13
C CYS A 187 1.57 9.78 -8.12
N GLU A 188 2.48 9.74 -9.07
CA GLU A 188 2.42 8.95 -10.30
C GLU A 188 2.83 7.48 -10.13
N GLY A 189 3.15 7.08 -8.89
CA GLY A 189 3.58 5.73 -8.61
C GLY A 189 4.80 5.32 -9.45
N TYR A 190 4.74 4.15 -10.08
CA TYR A 190 5.86 3.65 -10.89
C TYR A 190 6.10 4.44 -12.19
N MET A 191 5.14 5.26 -12.62
CA MET A 191 5.28 6.11 -13.81
C MET A 191 6.22 7.30 -13.58
N ASN A 192 6.71 7.52 -12.37
CA ASN A 192 7.69 8.56 -12.03
C ASN A 192 8.92 8.58 -12.97
N TYR A 193 9.26 7.47 -13.60
CA TYR A 193 10.38 7.41 -14.56
C TYR A 193 10.15 8.26 -15.82
N LEU A 194 8.89 8.63 -16.12
CA LEU A 194 8.54 9.54 -17.22
C LEU A 194 8.54 11.01 -16.79
N ASN A 195 8.54 11.28 -15.49
CA ASN A 195 8.45 12.63 -14.96
C ASN A 195 9.79 13.37 -15.13
N PRO A 196 9.88 14.43 -15.96
CA PRO A 196 11.14 15.12 -16.23
C PRO A 196 11.68 15.88 -15.03
N PHE A 197 10.82 16.22 -14.05
CA PHE A 197 11.19 17.01 -12.88
C PHE A 197 11.80 16.14 -11.77
N PHE A 198 11.34 14.89 -11.65
CA PHE A 198 11.76 13.97 -10.58
C PHE A 198 12.41 12.68 -11.11
N LYS A 199 12.88 12.67 -12.36
CA LYS A 199 13.52 11.50 -12.98
C LYS A 199 14.77 10.99 -12.24
N ASP A 200 15.48 11.88 -11.54
CA ASP A 200 16.67 11.56 -10.78
C ASP A 200 16.36 10.96 -9.39
N ILE A 201 15.11 11.00 -8.96
CA ILE A 201 14.65 10.35 -7.74
C ILE A 201 14.41 8.86 -8.00
N PRO A 202 15.11 7.94 -7.30
CA PRO A 202 15.11 6.53 -7.63
C PRO A 202 13.84 5.81 -7.16
N VAL A 203 12.73 6.00 -7.86
CA VAL A 203 11.52 5.20 -7.69
C VAL A 203 11.60 3.97 -8.60
N GLY A 204 11.89 2.83 -8.00
CA GLY A 204 12.01 1.55 -8.70
C GLY A 204 10.65 0.99 -9.12
N ARG A 205 10.69 0.10 -10.11
CA ARG A 205 9.52 -0.57 -10.70
C ARG A 205 9.55 -2.05 -10.36
N THR A 206 8.85 -2.45 -9.31
CA THR A 206 8.84 -3.84 -8.85
C THR A 206 7.49 -4.49 -9.15
N LYS A 207 7.50 -5.42 -10.11
CA LYS A 207 6.30 -6.18 -10.47
C LYS A 207 5.88 -7.12 -9.35
N GLY A 208 4.59 -7.17 -9.11
CA GLY A 208 3.96 -8.15 -8.21
C GLY A 208 2.71 -8.71 -8.82
N GLU A 209 2.61 -10.04 -8.83
CA GLU A 209 1.48 -10.76 -9.36
C GLU A 209 0.69 -11.42 -8.23
N ILE A 210 -0.63 -11.51 -8.40
CA ILE A 210 -1.57 -12.05 -7.42
C ILE A 210 -2.54 -12.98 -8.14
N LEU A 211 -2.80 -14.15 -7.56
CA LEU A 211 -3.85 -15.06 -8.00
C LEU A 211 -5.07 -14.92 -7.08
N THR A 212 -6.25 -14.98 -7.66
CA THR A 212 -7.47 -15.36 -6.94
C THR A 212 -7.70 -16.84 -7.18
N ILE A 213 -7.85 -17.59 -6.08
CA ILE A 213 -8.01 -19.05 -6.13
C ILE A 213 -9.25 -19.51 -5.36
N LYS A 214 -9.67 -20.74 -5.62
CA LYS A 214 -10.59 -21.48 -4.77
C LYS A 214 -9.85 -22.65 -4.11
N ALA A 215 -9.97 -22.76 -2.78
CA ALA A 215 -9.38 -23.83 -1.96
C ALA A 215 -10.44 -24.31 -0.96
N LYS A 216 -10.71 -25.61 -0.91
CA LYS A 216 -11.87 -26.16 -0.18
C LYS A 216 -11.53 -26.62 1.24
N SER A 217 -10.29 -27.07 1.46
CA SER A 217 -9.86 -27.63 2.76
C SER A 217 -9.37 -26.57 3.76
N ILE A 218 -9.11 -25.35 3.30
CA ILE A 218 -8.62 -24.27 4.16
C ILE A 218 -9.79 -23.41 4.62
N PRO A 219 -10.00 -23.24 5.94
CA PRO A 219 -11.01 -22.35 6.47
C PRO A 219 -10.72 -20.89 6.09
N ASP A 220 -11.74 -20.16 5.69
CA ASP A 220 -11.64 -18.74 5.32
C ASP A 220 -11.73 -17.76 6.51
N GLY A 221 -11.68 -18.27 7.74
CA GLY A 221 -11.69 -17.45 8.95
C GLY A 221 -10.37 -16.73 9.28
N HIS A 222 -9.26 -17.11 8.62
CA HIS A 222 -7.93 -16.52 8.87
C HIS A 222 -7.20 -16.23 7.56
N SER A 223 -6.46 -15.13 7.54
CA SER A 223 -5.38 -14.99 6.57
C SER A 223 -4.19 -15.83 7.01
N LEU A 224 -3.59 -16.58 6.10
CA LEU A 224 -2.37 -17.35 6.35
C LEU A 224 -1.18 -16.69 5.67
N ASN A 225 -0.01 -16.78 6.29
CA ASN A 225 1.20 -16.21 5.73
C ASN A 225 2.40 -17.14 5.93
N ARG A 226 2.97 -17.64 4.81
CA ARG A 226 4.25 -18.36 4.75
C ARG A 226 4.72 -18.36 3.30
N LYS A 227 5.90 -17.80 3.01
CA LYS A 227 6.41 -17.57 1.64
C LYS A 227 5.50 -16.66 0.78
N CYS A 228 4.18 -16.83 0.86
CA CYS A 228 3.17 -15.93 0.30
C CYS A 228 2.13 -15.57 1.36
N PHE A 229 1.32 -14.58 1.08
CA PHE A 229 0.08 -14.35 1.84
C PHE A 229 -1.07 -15.14 1.20
N MET A 230 -2.02 -15.53 2.01
CA MET A 230 -3.31 -16.10 1.60
C MET A 230 -4.40 -15.32 2.34
N LEU A 231 -5.13 -14.48 1.62
CA LEU A 231 -6.16 -13.58 2.15
C LEU A 231 -7.56 -14.10 1.80
N PRO A 232 -8.42 -14.42 2.77
CA PRO A 232 -9.77 -14.90 2.50
C PRO A 232 -10.67 -13.80 1.93
N LEU A 233 -11.49 -14.17 0.94
CA LEU A 233 -12.51 -13.33 0.30
C LEU A 233 -13.94 -13.78 0.61
N GLY A 234 -14.11 -14.90 1.34
CA GLY A 234 -15.37 -15.61 1.51
C GLY A 234 -15.58 -16.69 0.44
N ASP A 235 -16.56 -17.58 0.66
CA ASP A 235 -16.93 -18.66 -0.27
C ASP A 235 -15.76 -19.54 -0.70
N GLN A 236 -14.82 -19.83 0.20
CA GLN A 236 -13.59 -20.59 -0.08
C GLN A 236 -12.70 -19.97 -1.17
N LYS A 237 -12.86 -18.66 -1.42
CA LYS A 237 -12.02 -17.91 -2.34
C LYS A 237 -10.94 -17.16 -1.57
N PHE A 238 -9.77 -17.07 -2.15
CA PHE A 238 -8.61 -16.42 -1.55
C PHE A 238 -7.81 -15.64 -2.59
N LYS A 239 -7.28 -14.48 -2.20
CA LYS A 239 -6.14 -13.89 -2.90
C LYS A 239 -4.86 -14.48 -2.35
N ILE A 240 -3.96 -14.95 -3.22
CA ILE A 240 -2.64 -15.46 -2.85
C ILE A 240 -1.55 -14.71 -3.61
N GLY A 241 -0.42 -14.51 -2.98
CA GLY A 241 0.71 -13.78 -3.60
C GLY A 241 1.75 -13.32 -2.60
N SER A 242 2.72 -12.60 -3.07
CA SER A 242 2.90 -12.12 -4.42
C SER A 242 4.29 -12.52 -4.94
N THR A 243 4.46 -12.36 -6.25
CA THR A 243 5.80 -12.32 -6.83
C THR A 243 6.50 -11.01 -6.48
N TYR A 244 7.80 -10.96 -6.70
CA TYR A 244 8.62 -9.78 -6.47
C TYR A 244 9.73 -9.72 -7.52
N SER A 245 9.43 -9.15 -8.68
CA SER A 245 10.39 -9.05 -9.80
C SER A 245 10.85 -7.61 -10.02
N TRP A 246 12.16 -7.41 -10.04
CA TRP A 246 12.80 -6.11 -10.32
C TRP A 246 13.10 -5.88 -11.81
N ASN A 247 13.17 -6.97 -12.59
CA ASN A 247 13.68 -6.94 -13.96
C ASN A 247 12.56 -6.94 -15.01
N ASP A 248 11.31 -7.04 -14.59
CA ASP A 248 10.15 -7.07 -15.49
C ASP A 248 9.18 -5.93 -15.13
N PRO A 249 9.27 -4.77 -15.81
CA PRO A 249 8.32 -3.67 -15.58
C PRO A 249 7.02 -3.82 -16.38
N ASN A 250 6.80 -4.96 -17.06
CA ASN A 250 5.57 -5.22 -17.79
C ASN A 250 4.41 -5.46 -16.81
N PRO A 251 3.32 -4.67 -16.88
CA PRO A 251 2.19 -4.82 -15.98
C PRO A 251 1.27 -6.01 -16.29
N GLN A 252 1.56 -6.79 -17.33
CA GLN A 252 0.77 -7.97 -17.66
C GLN A 252 1.17 -9.18 -16.79
N PRO A 253 0.19 -10.02 -16.39
CA PRO A 253 0.48 -11.29 -15.72
C PRO A 253 1.35 -12.21 -16.59
N SER A 254 2.15 -13.07 -15.94
CA SER A 254 3.04 -14.01 -16.61
C SER A 254 2.86 -15.44 -16.11
N GLU A 255 3.04 -16.44 -16.99
CA GLU A 255 2.96 -17.83 -16.57
C GLU A 255 4.05 -18.18 -15.53
N VAL A 256 5.24 -17.57 -15.65
CA VAL A 256 6.32 -17.71 -14.66
C VAL A 256 5.88 -17.21 -13.28
N GLY A 257 5.25 -16.05 -13.22
CA GLY A 257 4.73 -15.49 -11.97
C GLY A 257 3.62 -16.34 -11.36
N LYS A 258 2.74 -16.89 -12.20
CA LYS A 258 1.70 -17.82 -11.75
C LYS A 258 2.29 -19.08 -11.12
N GLN A 259 3.27 -19.71 -11.76
CA GLN A 259 3.93 -20.90 -11.24
C GLN A 259 4.68 -20.61 -9.93
N GLU A 260 5.38 -19.47 -9.85
CA GLU A 260 6.05 -19.01 -8.61
C GLU A 260 5.06 -18.88 -7.44
N ILE A 261 3.86 -18.34 -7.68
CA ILE A 261 2.84 -18.20 -6.64
C ILE A 261 2.27 -19.55 -6.22
N ILE A 262 2.02 -20.46 -7.17
CA ILE A 262 1.55 -21.81 -6.87
C ILE A 262 2.61 -22.59 -6.08
N GLU A 263 3.89 -22.49 -6.44
CA GLU A 263 5.00 -23.05 -5.67
C GLU A 263 5.05 -22.48 -4.25
N LYS A 264 4.90 -21.16 -4.09
CA LYS A 264 4.85 -20.54 -2.76
C LYS A 264 3.65 -21.00 -1.95
N PHE A 265 2.49 -21.22 -2.59
CA PHE A 265 1.30 -21.74 -1.93
C PHE A 265 1.50 -23.16 -1.41
N SER A 266 2.29 -24.01 -2.08
CA SER A 266 2.58 -25.37 -1.61
C SER A 266 3.28 -25.43 -0.24
N TYR A 267 3.85 -24.32 0.24
CA TYR A 267 4.34 -24.22 1.62
C TYR A 267 3.21 -24.02 2.66
N ILE A 268 2.00 -23.68 2.21
CA ILE A 268 0.82 -23.50 3.08
C ILE A 268 -0.07 -24.75 3.00
N SER A 269 -0.28 -25.30 1.80
CA SER A 269 -1.15 -26.44 1.57
C SER A 269 -0.73 -27.23 0.33
N ASP A 270 -0.94 -28.54 0.37
CA ASP A 270 -0.79 -29.46 -0.77
C ASP A 270 -2.09 -29.63 -1.58
N GLU A 271 -3.14 -28.92 -1.22
CA GLU A 271 -4.43 -28.94 -1.92
C GLU A 271 -4.29 -28.49 -3.38
N LYS A 272 -4.99 -29.20 -4.28
CA LYS A 272 -5.17 -28.72 -5.65
C LYS A 272 -6.11 -27.51 -5.66
N ILE A 273 -5.61 -26.39 -6.15
CA ILE A 273 -6.35 -25.14 -6.25
C ILE A 273 -6.92 -24.91 -7.65
N GLU A 274 -8.06 -24.27 -7.71
CA GLU A 274 -8.62 -23.71 -8.93
C GLU A 274 -8.22 -22.23 -9.03
N VAL A 275 -7.54 -21.82 -10.11
CA VAL A 275 -7.18 -20.42 -10.35
C VAL A 275 -8.34 -19.71 -11.05
N LEU A 276 -8.93 -18.73 -10.37
CA LEU A 276 -10.08 -17.98 -10.87
C LEU A 276 -9.67 -16.72 -11.63
N SER A 277 -8.58 -16.05 -11.18
CA SER A 277 -8.03 -14.89 -11.88
C SER A 277 -6.55 -14.72 -11.59
N HIS A 278 -5.86 -13.98 -12.48
CA HIS A 278 -4.46 -13.64 -12.37
C HIS A 278 -4.27 -12.19 -12.76
N VAL A 279 -3.68 -11.39 -11.87
CA VAL A 279 -3.46 -9.96 -12.07
C VAL A 279 -2.03 -9.58 -11.70
N ALA A 280 -1.52 -8.51 -12.32
CA ALA A 280 -0.19 -7.99 -12.06
C ALA A 280 -0.21 -6.47 -11.91
N GLY A 281 0.66 -5.93 -11.06
CA GLY A 281 0.83 -4.50 -10.86
C GLY A 281 2.27 -4.14 -10.56
N ILE A 282 2.63 -2.90 -10.88
CA ILE A 282 3.98 -2.39 -10.67
C ILE A 282 4.02 -1.52 -9.42
N ARG A 283 4.77 -1.93 -8.40
CA ARG A 283 4.93 -1.17 -7.16
C ARG A 283 5.96 -0.08 -7.36
N PRO A 284 5.67 1.16 -6.93
CA PRO A 284 6.69 2.20 -6.80
C PRO A 284 7.54 1.90 -5.54
N THR A 285 8.69 1.30 -5.72
CA THR A 285 9.57 0.92 -4.62
C THR A 285 10.80 1.81 -4.55
N THR A 286 11.33 1.99 -3.34
CA THR A 286 12.57 2.68 -3.07
C THR A 286 13.62 1.67 -2.58
N MET A 287 14.88 1.99 -2.68
CA MET A 287 15.96 1.09 -2.24
C MET A 287 15.87 0.80 -0.74
N ASP A 288 15.56 1.80 0.05
CA ASP A 288 15.39 1.72 1.51
C ASP A 288 13.99 1.27 1.95
N ARG A 289 13.07 1.05 0.99
CA ARG A 289 11.67 0.66 1.21
C ARG A 289 10.85 1.68 2.02
N ARG A 290 11.25 2.94 2.00
CA ARG A 290 10.55 4.05 2.64
C ARG A 290 9.93 4.96 1.58
N PRO A 291 8.76 5.55 1.80
CA PRO A 291 8.18 6.53 0.90
C PRO A 291 9.11 7.71 0.65
N ILE A 292 8.91 8.41 -0.46
CA ILE A 292 9.63 9.64 -0.78
C ILE A 292 8.62 10.76 -0.87
N VAL A 293 8.80 11.76 -0.03
CA VAL A 293 7.88 12.89 0.11
C VAL A 293 8.70 14.18 0.24
N GLY A 294 8.28 15.22 -0.45
CA GLY A 294 8.91 16.53 -0.26
C GLY A 294 8.87 17.43 -1.48
N LYS A 295 9.50 18.58 -1.34
CA LYS A 295 9.54 19.67 -2.30
C LYS A 295 10.70 19.47 -3.29
N HIS A 296 10.50 19.87 -4.54
CA HIS A 296 11.59 19.87 -5.53
C HIS A 296 12.66 20.90 -5.14
N PRO A 297 13.96 20.56 -5.20
CA PRO A 297 15.04 21.42 -4.66
C PRO A 297 15.22 22.75 -5.38
N LYS A 298 14.80 22.84 -6.65
CA LYS A 298 15.01 24.03 -7.51
C LYS A 298 13.70 24.71 -7.91
N ASN A 299 12.54 24.09 -7.70
CA ASN A 299 11.26 24.65 -8.09
C ASN A 299 10.27 24.55 -6.92
N GLY A 300 9.97 25.68 -6.34
CA GLY A 300 9.15 25.78 -5.14
C GLY A 300 7.68 25.38 -5.29
N HIS A 301 7.20 25.19 -6.52
CA HIS A 301 5.80 24.80 -6.80
C HIS A 301 5.63 23.29 -7.03
N LEU A 302 6.74 22.52 -7.13
CA LEU A 302 6.69 21.09 -7.44
C LEU A 302 6.96 20.25 -6.19
N TYR A 303 6.13 19.25 -5.98
CA TYR A 303 6.23 18.32 -4.85
C TYR A 303 6.08 16.88 -5.32
N LEU A 304 6.75 15.97 -4.65
CA LEU A 304 6.66 14.52 -4.87
C LEU A 304 6.02 13.84 -3.66
N PHE A 305 5.06 12.97 -3.90
CA PHE A 305 4.52 12.04 -2.91
C PHE A 305 4.45 10.63 -3.54
N ASN A 306 5.47 9.81 -3.33
CA ASN A 306 5.63 8.55 -4.04
C ASN A 306 6.35 7.48 -3.19
N GLY A 307 6.72 6.36 -3.80
CA GLY A 307 7.54 5.33 -3.16
C GLY A 307 6.83 4.49 -2.09
N LEU A 308 5.50 4.41 -2.10
CA LEU A 308 4.70 3.72 -1.07
C LEU A 308 4.96 2.19 -1.00
N GLY A 309 5.53 1.59 -2.04
CA GLY A 309 5.98 0.20 -2.07
C GLY A 309 4.88 -0.81 -1.74
N THR A 310 5.20 -1.75 -0.85
CA THR A 310 4.29 -2.85 -0.47
C THR A 310 3.38 -2.53 0.72
N LYS A 311 3.60 -1.40 1.39
CA LYS A 311 2.85 -1.03 2.61
C LYS A 311 2.02 0.24 2.44
N GLY A 312 1.71 0.60 1.19
CA GLY A 312 0.98 1.83 0.87
C GLY A 312 -0.33 1.96 1.63
N TYR A 313 -1.15 0.92 1.67
CA TYR A 313 -2.42 0.95 2.41
C TYR A 313 -2.26 1.20 3.91
N MET A 314 -1.12 0.84 4.50
CA MET A 314 -0.83 1.15 5.88
C MET A 314 -0.36 2.60 6.07
N SER A 315 0.52 3.08 5.20
CA SER A 315 1.24 4.34 5.44
C SER A 315 0.61 5.57 4.75
N ALA A 316 -0.04 5.41 3.59
CA ALA A 316 -0.53 6.52 2.80
C ALA A 316 -1.50 7.46 3.54
N PRO A 317 -2.47 6.97 4.36
CA PRO A 317 -3.40 7.85 5.03
C PRO A 317 -2.73 8.90 5.91
N LEU A 318 -1.86 8.47 6.83
CA LEU A 318 -1.17 9.38 7.74
C LEU A 318 -0.12 10.23 7.02
N LEU A 319 0.69 9.60 6.16
CA LEU A 319 1.71 10.36 5.42
C LEU A 319 1.12 11.43 4.52
N ALA A 320 -0.06 11.20 3.92
CA ALA A 320 -0.74 12.21 3.13
C ALA A 320 -1.22 13.38 4.00
N LYS A 321 -1.71 13.11 5.22
CA LYS A 321 -2.04 14.16 6.19
C LYS A 321 -0.80 14.99 6.54
N GLU A 322 0.28 14.34 6.97
CA GLU A 322 1.54 15.01 7.34
C GLU A 322 2.11 15.82 6.16
N PHE A 323 2.03 15.27 4.94
CA PHE A 323 2.47 15.98 3.74
C PHE A 323 1.64 17.24 3.46
N VAL A 324 0.32 17.17 3.63
CA VAL A 324 -0.56 18.34 3.42
C VAL A 324 -0.27 19.41 4.46
N GLU A 325 -0.06 19.06 5.73
CA GLU A 325 0.36 19.99 6.78
C GLU A 325 1.74 20.61 6.46
N HIS A 326 2.67 19.82 5.90
CA HIS A 326 3.95 20.34 5.40
C HIS A 326 3.77 21.34 4.25
N LEU A 327 2.95 21.01 3.27
CA LEU A 327 2.74 21.83 2.09
C LEU A 327 2.07 23.16 2.41
N LEU A 328 1.05 23.14 3.27
CA LEU A 328 0.22 24.31 3.57
C LEU A 328 0.78 25.16 4.73
N ASP A 329 1.31 24.53 5.77
CA ASP A 329 1.69 25.18 7.04
C ASP A 329 3.20 25.15 7.28
N GLY A 330 3.99 24.46 6.44
CA GLY A 330 5.43 24.32 6.62
C GLY A 330 5.84 23.39 7.76
N THR A 331 4.94 22.57 8.27
CA THR A 331 5.23 21.57 9.31
C THR A 331 6.32 20.62 8.86
N SER A 332 7.25 20.23 9.73
CA SER A 332 8.34 19.32 9.39
C SER A 332 7.83 17.91 9.12
N LEU A 333 8.27 17.32 8.02
CA LEU A 333 8.06 15.91 7.74
C LEU A 333 9.02 15.04 8.55
N HIS A 334 8.63 13.78 8.77
CA HIS A 334 9.53 12.80 9.38
C HIS A 334 10.74 12.54 8.48
N GLU A 335 11.94 12.48 9.05
CA GLU A 335 13.21 12.34 8.32
C GLU A 335 13.25 11.11 7.40
N ASP A 336 12.59 10.03 7.80
CA ASP A 336 12.52 8.77 7.07
C ASP A 336 11.84 8.85 5.70
N VAL A 337 11.07 9.90 5.42
CA VAL A 337 10.32 10.05 4.16
C VAL A 337 10.82 11.19 3.29
N LEU A 338 11.74 12.02 3.80
CA LEU A 338 12.23 13.21 3.12
C LEU A 338 12.87 12.90 1.76
N ILE A 339 12.53 13.68 0.73
CA ILE A 339 13.12 13.59 -0.61
C ILE A 339 14.62 13.91 -0.58
N GLU A 340 15.06 14.74 0.36
CA GLU A 340 16.45 15.17 0.56
C GLU A 340 17.41 14.00 0.73
N ARG A 341 16.94 12.82 1.20
CA ARG A 341 17.73 11.58 1.29
C ARG A 341 18.39 11.19 -0.04
N TYR A 342 17.82 11.65 -1.15
CA TYR A 342 18.25 11.32 -2.50
C TYR A 342 18.85 12.51 -3.27
N LEU A 343 18.84 13.70 -2.66
CA LEU A 343 19.37 14.91 -3.30
C LEU A 343 20.82 15.21 -2.92
N VAL A 344 21.32 14.58 -1.86
CA VAL A 344 22.70 14.76 -1.38
C VAL A 344 23.57 13.70 -2.02
N LYS A 345 24.24 14.07 -3.12
CA LYS A 345 25.43 13.42 -3.65
C LYS A 345 26.36 14.47 -4.22
#